data_fc149806e12ca5852d6cacfe083c999a
#
_entry.id   fc149806e12ca5852d6cacfe083c999a
#
_cell.length_a   1.000
_cell.length_b   1.000
_cell.length_c   1.000
_cell.angle_alpha   90.00
_cell.angle_beta   90.00
_cell.angle_gamma   90.00
#
_symmetry.space_group_name_H-M   'P 1'
#
loop_
_entity.id
_entity.type
_entity.pdbx_description
1 polymer ?
#
loop_
_entity_poly.entity_id
_entity_poly.type
_entity_poly.pdbx_seq_one_letter_code
_entity_poly.pdbx_strand_id
1 'polypeptide(L)'
;RLSYYGQCYRYEEFKTGRYREFFQYGVELIGASGPLAEAEVLALAVNMLHATGLEGWEIRIGHVGVLKDALTGLGLSSEVDEATGEPPIASAMRLLDKGDDAGLAELFSTHGLDPANAEPLRALASLDGGMETLGPARELLSSMDGVSLEALDELEMTLTALAALAPAPPAMAVDLTVARGLDYYTGMVFEVKVEELGGEGQVLGGGSYKLLHLFGLPDLDPCCGFGLGFDRVLLALEAQAAAADREEAVPGEADGRPHIAIAPNKADHMPLLPLVASLREAGARVELLLSKXX
;
A
#
# COMPACT_ATOMS: atom_id res chain seq x y z
N ARG A 1 16.17 2.42 8.51
CA ARG A 1 15.50 3.36 7.58
C ARG A 1 16.48 3.75 6.49
N LEU A 2 16.10 3.58 5.25
CA LEU A 2 16.92 3.94 4.08
C LEU A 2 16.08 4.75 3.12
N SER A 3 16.75 5.61 2.36
CA SER A 3 16.16 6.25 1.19
C SER A 3 17.18 6.28 0.07
N TYR A 4 16.69 6.31 -1.17
CA TYR A 4 17.53 6.42 -2.33
C TYR A 4 16.85 7.30 -3.38
N TYR A 5 17.69 7.94 -4.18
CA TYR A 5 17.28 8.60 -5.42
C TYR A 5 18.23 8.14 -6.50
N GLY A 6 17.70 7.62 -7.57
CA GLY A 6 18.56 7.10 -8.62
C GLY A 6 17.83 6.68 -9.87
N GLN A 7 18.64 6.37 -10.84
CA GLN A 7 18.21 5.90 -12.14
C GLN A 7 17.88 4.40 -12.04
N CYS A 8 16.68 4.03 -12.47
CA CYS A 8 16.19 2.66 -12.47
C CYS A 8 15.94 2.18 -13.89
N TYR A 9 16.02 0.86 -14.07
CA TYR A 9 15.84 0.23 -15.38
C TYR A 9 14.84 -0.93 -15.24
N ARG A 10 13.90 -1.00 -16.19
CA ARG A 10 12.89 -2.04 -16.19
C ARG A 10 12.53 -2.41 -17.63
N TYR A 11 12.43 -3.70 -17.91
CA TYR A 11 11.90 -4.15 -19.21
C TYR A 11 10.38 -3.98 -19.19
N GLU A 12 9.89 -3.13 -20.07
CA GLU A 12 8.46 -2.80 -20.12
C GLU A 12 8.06 -2.37 -21.54
N GLU A 13 6.79 -2.49 -21.87
CA GLU A 13 6.24 -1.88 -23.09
C GLU A 13 6.32 -0.37 -22.97
N PHE A 14 6.84 0.25 -23.99
CA PHE A 14 7.03 1.70 -24.01
C PHE A 14 5.68 2.41 -24.15
N LYS A 15 5.33 3.25 -23.18
CA LYS A 15 4.13 4.08 -23.18
C LYS A 15 4.46 5.41 -22.52
N THR A 16 3.63 6.43 -22.74
CA THR A 16 3.78 7.73 -22.07
C THR A 16 3.78 7.54 -20.55
N GLY A 17 4.80 8.04 -19.88
CA GLY A 17 4.95 7.89 -18.43
C GLY A 17 5.46 6.51 -17.97
N ARG A 18 5.67 5.56 -18.92
CA ARG A 18 6.29 4.27 -18.64
C ARG A 18 7.53 4.09 -19.50
N TYR A 19 8.66 4.44 -18.92
CA TYR A 19 9.96 4.36 -19.59
C TYR A 19 10.74 3.14 -19.10
N ARG A 20 11.64 2.65 -19.93
CA ARG A 20 12.57 1.55 -19.56
C ARG A 20 13.70 2.04 -18.68
N GLU A 21 13.96 3.33 -18.72
CA GLU A 21 14.94 4.04 -17.91
C GLU A 21 14.22 5.24 -17.30
N PHE A 22 14.22 5.36 -15.98
CA PHE A 22 13.45 6.36 -15.25
C PHE A 22 14.11 6.66 -13.91
N PHE A 23 13.78 7.80 -13.32
CA PHE A 23 14.26 8.15 -11.99
C PHE A 23 13.22 7.77 -10.93
N GLN A 24 13.70 7.23 -9.83
CA GLN A 24 12.87 6.83 -8.71
C GLN A 24 13.46 7.33 -7.39
N TYR A 25 12.59 7.83 -6.53
CA TYR A 25 12.91 8.06 -5.13
C TYR A 25 12.27 6.93 -4.32
N GLY A 26 13.05 6.23 -3.51
CA GLY A 26 12.54 5.14 -2.71
C GLY A 26 12.82 5.32 -1.23
N VAL A 27 11.93 4.77 -0.42
CA VAL A 27 12.04 4.75 1.04
C VAL A 27 11.81 3.32 1.51
N GLU A 28 12.68 2.84 2.40
CA GLU A 28 12.61 1.48 2.93
C GLU A 28 12.78 1.49 4.45
N LEU A 29 11.84 0.88 5.14
CA LEU A 29 11.89 0.62 6.57
C LEU A 29 12.14 -0.88 6.73
N ILE A 30 13.40 -1.22 6.97
CA ILE A 30 13.89 -2.60 7.01
C ILE A 30 13.83 -3.12 8.45
N GLY A 31 13.36 -4.36 8.62
CA GLY A 31 13.29 -5.03 9.92
C GLY A 31 12.10 -4.57 10.77
N ALA A 32 11.10 -3.95 10.14
CA ALA A 32 9.87 -3.55 10.83
C ALA A 32 8.69 -3.60 9.85
N SER A 33 7.57 -4.05 10.34
CA SER A 33 6.30 -4.10 9.60
C SER A 33 5.13 -3.97 10.59
N GLY A 34 3.94 -4.15 10.07
CA GLY A 34 2.69 -4.04 10.83
C GLY A 34 2.21 -2.60 10.93
N PRO A 35 1.08 -2.40 11.56
CA PRO A 35 0.30 -1.16 11.41
C PRO A 35 1.04 0.15 11.66
N LEU A 36 1.89 0.20 12.68
CA LEU A 36 2.61 1.45 12.98
C LEU A 36 3.75 1.72 11.99
N ALA A 37 4.45 0.69 11.54
CA ALA A 37 5.50 0.82 10.53
C ALA A 37 4.91 1.27 9.20
N GLU A 38 3.79 0.66 8.83
CA GLU A 38 3.05 0.96 7.61
C GLU A 38 2.52 2.39 7.63
N ALA A 39 1.90 2.80 8.74
CA ALA A 39 1.40 4.17 8.91
C ALA A 39 2.52 5.21 8.82
N GLU A 40 3.70 4.91 9.39
CA GLU A 40 4.88 5.79 9.31
C GLU A 40 5.34 5.97 7.86
N VAL A 41 5.39 4.87 7.09
CA VAL A 41 5.77 4.88 5.68
C VAL A 41 4.74 5.64 4.84
N LEU A 42 3.44 5.39 5.08
CA LEU A 42 2.33 6.10 4.42
C LEU A 42 2.35 7.59 4.73
N ALA A 43 2.52 7.96 6.01
CA ALA A 43 2.58 9.38 6.41
C ALA A 43 3.74 10.10 5.73
N LEU A 44 4.88 9.42 5.57
CA LEU A 44 6.01 9.99 4.84
C LEU A 44 5.67 10.17 3.35
N ALA A 45 5.02 9.18 2.72
CA ALA A 45 4.58 9.28 1.32
C ALA A 45 3.63 10.47 1.12
N VAL A 46 2.65 10.64 2.03
CA VAL A 46 1.70 11.76 2.03
C VAL A 46 2.45 13.09 2.12
N ASN A 47 3.36 13.20 3.11
CA ASN A 47 4.11 14.44 3.32
C ASN A 47 5.02 14.77 2.12
N MET A 48 5.63 13.75 1.50
CA MET A 48 6.45 13.95 0.29
C MET A 48 5.61 14.49 -0.86
N LEU A 49 4.43 13.91 -1.10
CA LEU A 49 3.55 14.37 -2.18
C LEU A 49 3.07 15.80 -1.93
N HIS A 50 2.65 16.12 -0.71
CA HIS A 50 2.30 17.51 -0.35
C HIS A 50 3.47 18.47 -0.61
N ALA A 51 4.69 18.05 -0.27
CA ALA A 51 5.88 18.89 -0.47
C ALA A 51 6.20 19.15 -1.93
N THR A 52 5.73 18.29 -2.87
CA THR A 52 5.90 18.56 -4.31
C THR A 52 4.93 19.61 -4.84
N GLY A 53 3.86 19.90 -4.12
CA GLY A 53 2.78 20.77 -4.60
C GLY A 53 1.80 20.07 -5.54
N LEU A 54 1.93 18.76 -5.72
CA LEU A 54 1.00 17.97 -6.56
C LEU A 54 -0.39 17.96 -5.90
N GLU A 55 -1.42 18.23 -6.70
CA GLU A 55 -2.81 18.28 -6.24
C GLU A 55 -3.62 17.11 -6.83
N GLY A 56 -4.84 16.89 -6.33
CA GLY A 56 -5.80 15.94 -6.92
C GLY A 56 -5.39 14.47 -6.90
N TRP A 57 -4.42 14.09 -6.08
CA TRP A 57 -4.01 12.70 -5.99
C TRP A 57 -4.84 11.93 -4.95
N GLU A 58 -4.95 10.64 -5.18
CA GLU A 58 -5.70 9.71 -4.32
C GLU A 58 -4.78 8.55 -3.92
N ILE A 59 -4.83 8.15 -2.64
CA ILE A 59 -4.21 6.89 -2.19
C ILE A 59 -5.26 5.79 -2.29
N ARG A 60 -4.91 4.69 -2.98
CA ARG A 60 -5.65 3.43 -2.92
C ARG A 60 -4.85 2.49 -2.04
N ILE A 61 -5.49 1.94 -1.02
CA ILE A 61 -4.82 1.12 -0.02
C ILE A 61 -5.62 -0.14 0.29
N GLY A 62 -4.92 -1.26 0.42
CA GLY A 62 -5.52 -2.52 0.81
C GLY A 62 -4.52 -3.38 1.58
N HIS A 63 -4.89 -4.64 1.78
CA HIS A 63 -4.05 -5.59 2.50
C HIS A 63 -4.19 -6.95 1.84
N VAL A 64 -3.09 -7.49 1.31
CA VAL A 64 -3.12 -8.76 0.56
C VAL A 64 -3.65 -9.92 1.39
N GLY A 65 -3.49 -9.86 2.72
CA GLY A 65 -4.00 -10.88 3.63
C GLY A 65 -5.52 -10.99 3.64
N VAL A 66 -6.25 -9.90 3.38
CA VAL A 66 -7.72 -9.91 3.46
C VAL A 66 -8.31 -10.94 2.50
N LEU A 67 -7.95 -10.84 1.20
CA LEU A 67 -8.41 -11.83 0.22
C LEU A 67 -7.79 -13.20 0.45
N LYS A 68 -6.51 -13.24 0.80
CA LYS A 68 -5.81 -14.50 1.05
C LYS A 68 -6.46 -15.29 2.20
N ASP A 69 -6.79 -14.60 3.28
CA ASP A 69 -7.43 -15.22 4.45
C ASP A 69 -8.85 -15.70 4.11
N ALA A 70 -9.60 -14.87 3.34
CA ALA A 70 -10.94 -15.25 2.88
C ALA A 70 -10.87 -16.52 2.00
N LEU A 71 -9.99 -16.55 1.03
CA LEU A 71 -9.82 -17.70 0.12
C LEU A 71 -9.32 -18.96 0.87
N THR A 72 -8.40 -18.77 1.82
CA THR A 72 -7.90 -19.87 2.66
C THR A 72 -9.03 -20.42 3.54
N GLY A 73 -9.81 -19.54 4.17
CA GLY A 73 -10.96 -19.92 5.00
C GLY A 73 -11.99 -20.73 4.22
N LEU A 74 -12.20 -20.36 2.95
CA LEU A 74 -13.09 -21.11 2.04
C LEU A 74 -12.50 -22.45 1.60
N GLY A 75 -11.23 -22.73 1.85
CA GLY A 75 -10.60 -24.01 1.57
C GLY A 75 -9.67 -24.05 0.34
N LEU A 76 -9.39 -22.91 -0.28
CA LEU A 76 -8.42 -22.89 -1.39
C LEU A 76 -6.99 -23.01 -0.87
N SER A 77 -6.18 -23.79 -1.60
CA SER A 77 -4.79 -24.06 -1.22
C SER A 77 -3.85 -22.92 -1.65
N SER A 78 -2.86 -22.64 -0.78
CA SER A 78 -1.72 -21.77 -1.10
C SER A 78 -0.54 -22.56 -1.67
N GLU A 79 -0.63 -23.88 -1.75
CA GLU A 79 0.40 -24.73 -2.37
C GLU A 79 0.24 -24.72 -3.89
N VAL A 80 1.35 -24.83 -4.60
CA VAL A 80 1.36 -24.86 -6.06
C VAL A 80 0.62 -26.10 -6.56
N ASP A 81 -0.37 -25.89 -7.41
CA ASP A 81 -1.09 -26.96 -8.11
C ASP A 81 -0.22 -27.43 -9.28
N GLU A 82 0.10 -28.72 -9.31
CA GLU A 82 0.96 -29.32 -10.36
C GLU A 82 0.37 -29.19 -11.77
N ALA A 83 -0.95 -29.08 -11.90
CA ALA A 83 -1.59 -29.00 -13.22
C ALA A 83 -1.47 -27.60 -13.83
N THR A 84 -1.52 -26.56 -12.99
CA THR A 84 -1.48 -25.15 -13.45
C THR A 84 -0.12 -24.51 -13.25
N GLY A 85 0.69 -25.02 -12.31
CA GLY A 85 1.99 -24.45 -11.95
C GLY A 85 1.90 -23.23 -11.04
N GLU A 86 0.71 -22.94 -10.50
CA GLU A 86 0.51 -21.82 -9.56
C GLU A 86 -0.46 -22.19 -8.43
N PRO A 87 -0.41 -21.49 -7.29
CA PRO A 87 -1.39 -21.74 -6.21
C PRO A 87 -2.81 -21.37 -6.63
N PRO A 88 -3.85 -22.17 -6.28
CA PRO A 88 -5.25 -21.82 -6.53
C PRO A 88 -5.64 -20.46 -5.97
N ILE A 89 -5.12 -20.08 -4.80
CA ILE A 89 -5.35 -18.75 -4.22
C ILE A 89 -4.87 -17.63 -5.16
N ALA A 90 -3.69 -17.77 -5.76
CA ALA A 90 -3.15 -16.76 -6.70
C ALA A 90 -4.02 -16.64 -7.95
N SER A 91 -4.50 -17.78 -8.47
CA SER A 91 -5.45 -17.79 -9.58
C SER A 91 -6.75 -17.08 -9.23
N ALA A 92 -7.33 -17.37 -8.04
CA ALA A 92 -8.57 -16.74 -7.57
C ALA A 92 -8.39 -15.21 -7.44
N MET A 93 -7.30 -14.76 -6.83
CA MET A 93 -7.02 -13.33 -6.67
C MET A 93 -6.94 -12.63 -8.03
N ARG A 94 -6.27 -13.26 -9.00
CA ARG A 94 -6.17 -12.72 -10.36
C ARG A 94 -7.53 -12.65 -11.07
N LEU A 95 -8.39 -13.65 -10.86
CA LEU A 95 -9.73 -13.68 -11.45
C LEU A 95 -10.62 -12.60 -10.84
N LEU A 96 -10.52 -12.38 -9.53
CA LEU A 96 -11.21 -11.29 -8.82
C LEU A 96 -10.76 -9.92 -9.33
N ASP A 97 -9.45 -9.71 -9.48
CA ASP A 97 -8.88 -8.45 -10.00
C ASP A 97 -9.39 -8.14 -11.42
N LYS A 98 -9.61 -9.19 -12.22
CA LYS A 98 -10.12 -9.05 -13.60
C LYS A 98 -11.65 -8.96 -13.69
N GLY A 99 -12.35 -9.23 -12.60
CA GLY A 99 -13.81 -9.34 -12.60
C GLY A 99 -14.30 -10.55 -13.40
N ASP A 100 -13.52 -11.63 -13.45
CA ASP A 100 -13.88 -12.85 -14.20
C ASP A 100 -14.65 -13.79 -13.28
N ASP A 101 -15.93 -13.51 -13.12
CA ASP A 101 -16.84 -14.29 -12.27
C ASP A 101 -17.00 -15.75 -12.74
N ALA A 102 -17.03 -15.95 -14.04
CA ALA A 102 -17.19 -17.30 -14.61
C ALA A 102 -15.93 -18.15 -14.32
N GLY A 103 -14.76 -17.57 -14.52
CA GLY A 103 -13.50 -18.22 -14.20
C GLY A 103 -13.37 -18.55 -12.71
N LEU A 104 -13.81 -17.65 -11.84
CA LEU A 104 -13.78 -17.85 -10.38
C LEU A 104 -14.70 -19.01 -9.97
N ALA A 105 -15.92 -19.06 -10.51
CA ALA A 105 -16.87 -20.14 -10.22
C ALA A 105 -16.35 -21.50 -10.72
N GLU A 106 -15.71 -21.51 -11.90
CA GLU A 106 -15.07 -22.71 -12.45
C GLU A 106 -13.91 -23.18 -11.58
N LEU A 107 -13.07 -22.26 -11.13
CA LEU A 107 -11.94 -22.55 -10.23
C LEU A 107 -12.45 -23.21 -8.93
N PHE A 108 -13.50 -22.65 -8.32
CA PHE A 108 -14.10 -23.21 -7.10
C PHE A 108 -14.61 -24.62 -7.34
N SER A 109 -15.37 -24.84 -8.43
CA SER A 109 -15.89 -26.17 -8.79
C SER A 109 -14.76 -27.19 -8.96
N THR A 110 -13.66 -26.78 -9.62
CA THR A 110 -12.49 -27.64 -9.87
C THR A 110 -11.83 -28.08 -8.56
N HIS A 111 -11.83 -27.21 -7.55
CA HIS A 111 -11.25 -27.52 -6.24
C HIS A 111 -12.28 -28.06 -5.22
N GLY A 112 -13.47 -28.44 -5.68
CA GLY A 112 -14.50 -29.08 -4.85
C GLY A 112 -15.23 -28.11 -3.91
N LEU A 113 -15.16 -26.82 -4.19
CA LEU A 113 -15.84 -25.77 -3.41
C LEU A 113 -17.15 -25.40 -4.11
N ASP A 114 -18.13 -24.93 -3.30
CA ASP A 114 -19.37 -24.40 -3.85
C ASP A 114 -19.12 -23.11 -4.63
N PRO A 115 -19.50 -23.03 -5.92
CA PRO A 115 -19.38 -21.80 -6.68
C PRO A 115 -20.10 -20.59 -6.04
N ALA A 116 -21.10 -20.83 -5.21
CA ALA A 116 -21.80 -19.76 -4.47
C ALA A 116 -20.88 -19.00 -3.52
N ASN A 117 -19.75 -19.60 -3.12
CA ASN A 117 -18.73 -18.92 -2.29
C ASN A 117 -18.08 -17.74 -3.01
N ALA A 118 -18.22 -17.61 -4.33
CA ALA A 118 -17.75 -16.46 -5.08
C ALA A 118 -18.54 -15.18 -4.74
N GLU A 119 -19.81 -15.29 -4.32
CA GLU A 119 -20.67 -14.14 -4.11
C GLU A 119 -20.18 -13.19 -3.00
N PRO A 120 -19.86 -13.66 -1.77
CA PRO A 120 -19.32 -12.75 -0.76
C PRO A 120 -17.97 -12.15 -1.15
N LEU A 121 -17.15 -12.85 -1.93
CA LEU A 121 -15.88 -12.29 -2.44
C LEU A 121 -16.13 -11.17 -3.45
N ARG A 122 -17.13 -11.33 -4.32
CA ARG A 122 -17.56 -10.27 -5.25
C ARG A 122 -18.09 -9.05 -4.48
N ALA A 123 -18.91 -9.30 -3.45
CA ALA A 123 -19.42 -8.22 -2.60
C ALA A 123 -18.26 -7.47 -1.94
N LEU A 124 -17.26 -8.20 -1.43
CA LEU A 124 -16.06 -7.62 -0.86
C LEU A 124 -15.29 -6.78 -1.90
N ALA A 125 -15.15 -7.33 -3.11
CA ALA A 125 -14.46 -6.66 -4.22
C ALA A 125 -15.18 -5.41 -4.72
N SER A 126 -16.50 -5.32 -4.51
CA SER A 126 -17.30 -4.18 -4.97
C SER A 126 -17.36 -3.04 -3.94
N LEU A 127 -16.80 -3.23 -2.74
CA LEU A 127 -16.76 -2.17 -1.74
C LEU A 127 -15.84 -1.04 -2.24
N ASP A 128 -16.37 0.19 -2.23
CA ASP A 128 -15.65 1.37 -2.70
C ASP A 128 -15.90 2.51 -1.72
N GLY A 129 -14.84 3.21 -1.34
CA GLY A 129 -14.89 4.29 -0.37
C GLY A 129 -13.66 4.30 0.53
N GLY A 130 -13.72 5.08 1.59
CA GLY A 130 -12.66 5.21 2.57
C GLY A 130 -12.77 4.21 3.74
N MET A 131 -12.41 4.67 4.92
CA MET A 131 -12.45 3.82 6.14
C MET A 131 -13.84 3.25 6.45
N GLU A 132 -14.90 3.90 5.98
CA GLU A 132 -16.26 3.43 6.20
C GLU A 132 -16.55 2.08 5.55
N THR A 133 -15.75 1.65 4.57
CA THR A 133 -15.90 0.34 3.92
C THR A 133 -15.48 -0.82 4.83
N LEU A 134 -14.65 -0.55 5.86
CA LEU A 134 -14.13 -1.60 6.75
C LEU A 134 -15.25 -2.29 7.55
N GLY A 135 -16.30 -1.54 7.94
CA GLY A 135 -17.46 -2.11 8.64
C GLY A 135 -18.17 -3.17 7.79
N PRO A 136 -18.70 -2.79 6.62
CA PRO A 136 -19.27 -3.76 5.68
C PRO A 136 -18.34 -4.93 5.31
N ALA A 137 -17.06 -4.66 5.14
CA ALA A 137 -16.07 -5.72 4.85
C ALA A 137 -16.01 -6.72 6.01
N ARG A 138 -15.98 -6.23 7.24
CA ARG A 138 -15.97 -7.06 8.45
C ARG A 138 -17.23 -7.93 8.54
N GLU A 139 -18.39 -7.38 8.23
CA GLU A 139 -19.64 -8.13 8.21
C GLU A 139 -19.60 -9.26 7.17
N LEU A 140 -19.13 -8.96 5.95
CA LEU A 140 -18.99 -9.96 4.89
C LEU A 140 -18.04 -11.09 5.31
N LEU A 141 -16.83 -10.74 5.77
CA LEU A 141 -15.82 -11.72 6.16
C LEU A 141 -16.30 -12.57 7.36
N SER A 142 -16.97 -11.95 8.34
CA SER A 142 -17.52 -12.66 9.51
C SER A 142 -18.66 -13.63 9.15
N SER A 143 -19.29 -13.44 7.99
CA SER A 143 -20.33 -14.35 7.51
C SER A 143 -19.77 -15.63 6.87
N MET A 144 -18.46 -15.65 6.59
CA MET A 144 -17.78 -16.80 5.98
C MET A 144 -17.14 -17.68 7.06
N ASP A 145 -17.42 -18.96 7.04
CA ASP A 145 -16.84 -19.89 8.03
C ASP A 145 -15.32 -20.03 7.82
N GLY A 146 -14.58 -20.00 8.91
CA GLY A 146 -13.13 -20.25 8.89
C GLY A 146 -12.26 -19.07 8.47
N VAL A 147 -12.84 -17.90 8.16
CA VAL A 147 -12.09 -16.74 7.71
C VAL A 147 -11.51 -15.94 8.88
N SER A 148 -10.23 -15.63 8.82
CA SER A 148 -9.55 -14.75 9.78
C SER A 148 -9.87 -13.28 9.50
N LEU A 149 -10.00 -12.48 10.54
CA LEU A 149 -10.15 -11.03 10.44
C LEU A 149 -8.84 -10.29 10.70
N GLU A 150 -7.75 -11.02 10.97
CA GLU A 150 -6.47 -10.44 11.40
C GLU A 150 -5.95 -9.40 10.39
N ALA A 151 -5.97 -9.73 9.09
CA ALA A 151 -5.51 -8.82 8.05
C ALA A 151 -6.37 -7.55 7.95
N LEU A 152 -7.69 -7.67 8.17
CA LEU A 152 -8.59 -6.52 8.19
C LEU A 152 -8.33 -5.65 9.43
N ASP A 153 -8.11 -6.28 10.59
CA ASP A 153 -7.77 -5.57 11.83
C ASP A 153 -6.44 -4.81 11.69
N GLU A 154 -5.43 -5.43 11.05
CA GLU A 154 -4.15 -4.77 10.78
C GLU A 154 -4.35 -3.55 9.87
N LEU A 155 -5.13 -3.68 8.79
CA LEU A 155 -5.43 -2.56 7.89
C LEU A 155 -6.14 -1.43 8.64
N GLU A 156 -7.16 -1.75 9.45
CA GLU A 156 -7.89 -0.76 10.26
C GLU A 156 -6.95 -0.02 11.22
N MET A 157 -6.04 -0.74 11.87
CA MET A 157 -5.04 -0.14 12.75
C MET A 157 -4.07 0.77 11.97
N THR A 158 -3.63 0.34 10.78
CA THR A 158 -2.75 1.14 9.90
C THR A 158 -3.43 2.46 9.54
N LEU A 159 -4.69 2.40 9.10
CA LEU A 159 -5.44 3.59 8.69
C LEU A 159 -5.73 4.52 9.88
N THR A 160 -6.02 3.95 11.04
CA THR A 160 -6.23 4.73 12.27
C THR A 160 -4.94 5.46 12.68
N ALA A 161 -3.81 4.78 12.60
CA ALA A 161 -2.51 5.37 12.92
C ALA A 161 -2.13 6.44 11.89
N LEU A 162 -2.40 6.19 10.60
CA LEU A 162 -2.17 7.19 9.55
C LEU A 162 -2.97 8.47 9.81
N ALA A 163 -4.25 8.33 10.16
CA ALA A 163 -5.12 9.48 10.46
C ALA A 163 -4.58 10.30 11.65
N ALA A 164 -3.91 9.65 12.60
CA ALA A 164 -3.30 10.35 13.73
C ALA A 164 -1.97 11.02 13.36
N LEU A 165 -1.25 10.48 12.36
CA LEU A 165 0.03 11.04 11.88
C LEU A 165 -0.18 12.12 10.82
N ALA A 166 -1.31 12.12 10.14
CA ALA A 166 -1.67 13.07 9.09
C ALA A 166 -3.05 13.65 9.39
N PRO A 167 -3.13 14.73 10.20
CA PRO A 167 -4.43 15.31 10.59
C PRO A 167 -5.28 15.81 9.43
N ALA A 168 -4.67 16.13 8.29
CA ALA A 168 -5.38 16.45 7.05
C ALA A 168 -5.16 15.30 6.06
N PRO A 169 -5.88 14.20 6.20
CA PRO A 169 -5.65 13.04 5.35
C PRO A 169 -5.95 13.34 3.89
N PRO A 170 -5.18 12.75 2.98
CA PRO A 170 -5.46 12.89 1.55
C PRO A 170 -6.74 12.18 1.17
N ALA A 171 -7.20 12.39 -0.06
CA ALA A 171 -8.24 11.55 -0.63
C ALA A 171 -7.77 10.08 -0.59
N MET A 172 -8.61 9.19 -0.08
CA MET A 172 -8.21 7.81 0.18
C MET A 172 -9.35 6.85 -0.14
N ALA A 173 -9.02 5.81 -0.89
CA ALA A 173 -9.93 4.71 -1.18
C ALA A 173 -9.35 3.41 -0.59
N VAL A 174 -10.18 2.65 0.09
CA VAL A 174 -9.83 1.31 0.55
C VAL A 174 -10.19 0.33 -0.57
N ASP A 175 -9.21 -0.43 -1.03
CA ASP A 175 -9.38 -1.41 -2.09
C ASP A 175 -8.92 -2.78 -1.55
N LEU A 176 -9.89 -3.58 -1.16
CA LEU A 176 -9.63 -4.88 -0.53
C LEU A 176 -9.24 -5.96 -1.55
N THR A 177 -9.28 -5.61 -2.85
CA THR A 177 -8.85 -6.51 -3.93
C THR A 177 -7.47 -6.18 -4.47
N VAL A 178 -6.80 -5.18 -3.91
CA VAL A 178 -5.44 -4.84 -4.34
C VAL A 178 -4.54 -6.06 -4.15
N ALA A 179 -4.35 -6.76 -5.26
CA ALA A 179 -3.48 -7.93 -5.34
C ALA A 179 -2.40 -7.70 -6.40
N ARG A 180 -2.25 -6.44 -6.81
CA ARG A 180 -1.51 -6.10 -8.02
C ARG A 180 0.00 -6.32 -7.93
N GLY A 181 0.44 -7.13 -8.83
CA GLY A 181 1.69 -6.98 -9.54
C GLY A 181 2.93 -7.56 -8.94
N LEU A 182 2.98 -7.91 -7.67
CA LEU A 182 4.24 -8.44 -7.13
C LEU A 182 3.96 -9.45 -6.02
N ASP A 183 4.29 -10.68 -6.28
CA ASP A 183 4.06 -11.84 -5.41
C ASP A 183 4.79 -11.74 -4.06
N TYR A 184 5.58 -10.70 -3.86
CA TYR A 184 6.37 -10.55 -2.63
C TYR A 184 5.70 -9.73 -1.52
N TYR A 185 4.59 -9.05 -1.82
CA TYR A 185 3.87 -8.30 -0.77
C TYR A 185 3.19 -9.27 0.21
N THR A 186 3.28 -8.95 1.49
CA THR A 186 2.80 -9.83 2.57
C THR A 186 1.82 -9.17 3.52
N GLY A 187 1.60 -7.87 3.39
CA GLY A 187 0.76 -7.09 4.29
C GLY A 187 0.03 -5.99 3.53
N MET A 188 0.06 -4.79 4.08
CA MET A 188 -0.50 -3.60 3.46
C MET A 188 0.15 -3.33 2.09
N VAL A 189 -0.66 -2.93 1.11
CA VAL A 189 -0.23 -2.50 -0.23
C VAL A 189 -0.95 -1.19 -0.55
N PHE A 190 -0.25 -0.27 -1.19
CA PHE A 190 -0.87 0.99 -1.59
C PHE A 190 -0.29 1.53 -2.89
N GLU A 191 -1.08 2.34 -3.56
CA GLU A 191 -0.64 3.11 -4.72
C GLU A 191 -1.24 4.51 -4.67
N VAL A 192 -0.56 5.47 -5.27
CA VAL A 192 -1.05 6.84 -5.40
C VAL A 192 -1.22 7.13 -6.89
N LYS A 193 -2.37 7.68 -7.22
CA LYS A 193 -2.74 8.03 -8.60
C LYS A 193 -3.10 9.50 -8.74
N VAL A 194 -2.86 10.02 -9.93
CA VAL A 194 -3.34 11.33 -10.38
C VAL A 194 -4.09 11.16 -11.69
N GLU A 195 -5.18 11.89 -11.85
CA GLU A 195 -6.04 11.78 -13.04
C GLU A 195 -5.35 12.29 -14.32
N GLU A 196 -4.52 13.32 -14.19
CA GLU A 196 -3.86 13.99 -15.33
C GLU A 196 -3.01 13.05 -16.19
N LEU A 197 -2.54 11.95 -15.61
CA LEU A 197 -1.73 10.96 -16.34
C LEU A 197 -2.59 9.82 -16.94
N GLY A 198 -3.91 9.93 -16.84
CA GLY A 198 -4.83 8.95 -17.43
C GLY A 198 -4.65 7.53 -16.87
N GLY A 199 -4.75 6.54 -17.73
CA GLY A 199 -4.64 5.12 -17.33
C GLY A 199 -3.30 4.73 -16.71
N GLU A 200 -2.28 5.54 -16.86
CA GLU A 200 -0.95 5.33 -16.27
C GLU A 200 -0.71 6.25 -15.07
N GLY A 201 -1.80 6.67 -14.40
CA GLY A 201 -1.79 7.67 -13.34
C GLY A 201 -1.03 7.36 -12.07
N GLN A 202 -0.52 6.15 -11.89
CA GLN A 202 0.21 5.78 -10.68
C GLN A 202 1.56 6.52 -10.59
N VAL A 203 1.72 7.37 -9.57
CA VAL A 203 2.95 8.15 -9.32
C VAL A 203 3.80 7.57 -8.18
N LEU A 204 3.19 6.76 -7.30
CA LEU A 204 3.87 6.16 -6.17
C LEU A 204 3.21 4.81 -5.85
N GLY A 205 3.97 3.86 -5.36
CA GLY A 205 3.42 2.59 -4.90
C GLY A 205 4.35 1.89 -3.93
N GLY A 206 3.78 1.11 -3.02
CA GLY A 206 4.53 0.43 -1.99
C GLY A 206 3.71 -0.52 -1.15
N GLY A 207 4.30 -0.97 -0.04
CA GLY A 207 3.65 -1.89 0.87
C GLY A 207 4.62 -2.65 1.76
N SER A 208 4.08 -3.63 2.48
CA SER A 208 4.84 -4.52 3.35
C SER A 208 5.25 -5.79 2.60
N TYR A 209 6.50 -6.20 2.76
CA TYR A 209 7.06 -7.29 1.96
C TYR A 209 8.10 -8.11 2.73
N LYS A 210 8.41 -9.30 2.18
CA LYS A 210 9.48 -10.18 2.68
C LYS A 210 10.36 -10.59 1.51
N LEU A 211 11.56 -10.03 1.43
CA LEU A 211 12.51 -10.33 0.35
C LEU A 211 13.93 -10.59 0.86
N LEU A 212 14.25 -10.11 2.06
CA LEU A 212 15.67 -10.13 2.52
C LEU A 212 16.15 -11.53 2.82
N HIS A 213 15.23 -12.46 3.12
CA HIS A 213 15.60 -13.88 3.27
C HIS A 213 16.23 -14.44 1.99
N LEU A 214 15.84 -13.95 0.81
CA LEU A 214 16.43 -14.37 -0.48
C LEU A 214 17.89 -13.93 -0.62
N PHE A 215 18.29 -12.94 0.17
CA PHE A 215 19.67 -12.43 0.22
C PHE A 215 20.43 -12.94 1.43
N GLY A 216 19.89 -13.93 2.13
CA GLY A 216 20.53 -14.52 3.33
C GLY A 216 20.38 -13.67 4.59
N LEU A 217 19.41 -12.76 4.62
CA LEU A 217 19.17 -11.83 5.74
C LEU A 217 17.74 -11.97 6.29
N PRO A 218 17.32 -13.19 6.68
CA PRO A 218 15.94 -13.41 7.15
C PRO A 218 15.58 -12.64 8.42
N ASP A 219 16.55 -12.32 9.25
CA ASP A 219 16.34 -11.55 10.50
C ASP A 219 15.94 -10.09 10.21
N LEU A 220 16.12 -9.62 8.97
CA LEU A 220 15.73 -8.29 8.54
C LEU A 220 14.36 -8.25 7.85
N ASP A 221 13.75 -9.41 7.62
CA ASP A 221 12.35 -9.49 7.21
C ASP A 221 11.45 -9.39 8.46
N PRO A 222 10.25 -8.82 8.36
CA PRO A 222 9.65 -8.14 7.21
C PRO A 222 10.08 -6.68 7.07
N CYS A 223 9.73 -6.09 5.92
CA CYS A 223 10.06 -4.72 5.55
C CYS A 223 8.83 -4.00 5.03
N CYS A 224 8.90 -2.68 5.00
CA CYS A 224 7.83 -1.84 4.45
C CYS A 224 8.47 -0.64 3.74
N GLY A 225 7.97 -0.30 2.54
CA GLY A 225 8.57 0.81 1.80
C GLY A 225 7.74 1.20 0.58
N PHE A 226 8.25 2.19 -0.16
CA PHE A 226 7.61 2.63 -1.40
C PHE A 226 8.63 3.16 -2.40
N GLY A 227 8.22 3.15 -3.68
CA GLY A 227 8.92 3.84 -4.76
C GLY A 227 8.04 4.94 -5.34
N LEU A 228 8.59 6.14 -5.43
CA LEU A 228 7.95 7.29 -6.10
C LEU A 228 8.63 7.48 -7.46
N GLY A 229 7.81 7.47 -8.51
CA GLY A 229 8.29 7.71 -9.88
C GLY A 229 8.50 9.21 -10.11
N PHE A 230 9.75 9.64 -10.00
CA PHE A 230 10.11 11.06 -10.11
C PHE A 230 9.61 11.66 -11.42
N ASP A 231 9.88 10.98 -12.54
CA ASP A 231 9.46 11.45 -13.86
C ASP A 231 7.94 11.61 -13.96
N ARG A 232 7.19 10.72 -13.31
CA ARG A 232 5.72 10.77 -13.32
C ARG A 232 5.16 11.92 -12.49
N VAL A 233 5.76 12.18 -11.34
CA VAL A 233 5.40 13.36 -10.52
C VAL A 233 5.65 14.64 -11.32
N LEU A 234 6.80 14.71 -12.00
CA LEU A 234 7.14 15.88 -12.83
C LEU A 234 6.13 16.07 -13.96
N LEU A 235 5.79 14.99 -14.70
CA LEU A 235 4.79 15.05 -15.77
C LEU A 235 3.41 15.50 -15.25
N ALA A 236 3.02 15.04 -14.07
CA ALA A 236 1.74 15.44 -13.46
C ALA A 236 1.76 16.93 -13.09
N LEU A 237 2.84 17.40 -12.49
CA LEU A 237 3.01 18.82 -12.16
C LEU A 237 3.00 19.71 -13.42
N GLU A 238 3.68 19.28 -14.48
CA GLU A 238 3.66 19.99 -15.77
C GLU A 238 2.24 20.06 -16.33
N ALA A 239 1.50 18.95 -16.27
CA ALA A 239 0.10 18.91 -16.74
C ALA A 239 -0.80 19.85 -15.92
N GLN A 240 -0.63 19.85 -14.60
CA GLN A 240 -1.39 20.74 -13.69
C GLN A 240 -1.02 22.21 -13.91
N ALA A 241 0.24 22.53 -14.08
CA ALA A 241 0.71 23.90 -14.38
C ALA A 241 0.13 24.38 -15.72
N ALA A 242 0.18 23.53 -16.75
CA ALA A 242 -0.40 23.87 -18.06
C ALA A 242 -1.91 24.11 -18.01
N ALA A 243 -2.62 23.35 -17.17
CA ALA A 243 -4.07 23.50 -16.99
C ALA A 243 -4.41 24.78 -16.20
N ALA A 244 -3.56 25.15 -15.26
CA ALA A 244 -3.79 26.30 -14.36
C ALA A 244 -3.21 27.64 -14.91
N ASP A 245 -2.46 27.61 -15.99
CA ASP A 245 -1.74 28.77 -16.57
C ASP A 245 -0.82 29.44 -15.50
N ARG A 246 -0.14 28.60 -14.71
CA ARG A 246 0.76 29.03 -13.62
C ARG A 246 2.23 28.96 -14.03
N GLU A 247 3.03 29.90 -13.55
CA GLU A 247 4.49 29.84 -13.66
C GLU A 247 5.02 28.77 -12.72
N GLU A 248 6.00 28.00 -13.18
CA GLU A 248 6.66 26.95 -12.37
C GLU A 248 7.33 27.54 -11.13
N ALA A 249 7.06 26.97 -9.97
CA ALA A 249 7.73 27.32 -8.73
C ALA A 249 8.90 26.34 -8.46
N VAL A 250 10.06 26.87 -8.16
CA VAL A 250 11.24 26.05 -7.79
C VAL A 250 11.22 25.78 -6.28
N PRO A 251 11.27 24.52 -5.84
CA PRO A 251 11.32 24.22 -4.41
C PRO A 251 12.56 24.80 -3.72
N GLY A 252 12.38 25.25 -2.50
CA GLY A 252 13.45 25.87 -1.71
C GLY A 252 14.50 24.88 -1.17
N GLU A 253 15.59 25.44 -0.66
CA GLU A 253 16.71 24.69 -0.09
C GLU A 253 16.37 24.04 1.26
N ALA A 254 16.96 22.88 1.53
CA ALA A 254 16.82 22.20 2.81
C ALA A 254 17.53 22.98 3.94
N ASP A 255 16.89 23.10 5.06
CA ASP A 255 17.41 23.84 6.23
C ASP A 255 17.83 22.93 7.39
N GLY A 256 18.43 23.51 8.40
CA GLY A 256 18.94 22.83 9.59
C GLY A 256 17.86 22.53 10.66
N ARG A 257 16.78 21.89 10.28
CA ARG A 257 15.66 21.57 11.18
C ARG A 257 16.08 20.66 12.36
N PRO A 258 15.54 20.85 13.54
CA PRO A 258 15.84 19.96 14.67
C PRO A 258 15.43 18.52 14.39
N HIS A 259 16.27 17.58 14.81
CA HIS A 259 15.99 16.14 14.72
C HIS A 259 15.54 15.62 16.08
N ILE A 260 14.36 15.03 16.15
CA ILE A 260 13.74 14.53 17.38
C ILE A 260 13.45 13.05 17.24
N ALA A 261 14.04 12.23 18.11
CA ALA A 261 13.73 10.79 18.16
C ALA A 261 12.75 10.53 19.31
N ILE A 262 11.62 9.93 19.01
CA ILE A 262 10.58 9.56 19.99
C ILE A 262 10.65 8.05 20.18
N ALA A 263 11.02 7.62 21.40
CA ALA A 263 11.19 6.23 21.77
C ALA A 263 10.18 5.85 22.87
N PRO A 264 9.01 5.32 22.52
CA PRO A 264 8.04 4.91 23.54
C PRO A 264 8.59 3.74 24.37
N ASN A 265 8.67 3.89 25.66
CA ASN A 265 9.17 2.86 26.56
C ASN A 265 8.07 1.84 26.90
N LYS A 266 7.93 0.81 26.08
CA LYS A 266 6.93 -0.28 26.26
C LYS A 266 5.47 0.20 26.33
N ALA A 267 5.22 1.46 26.01
CA ALA A 267 3.88 2.04 26.06
C ALA A 267 3.17 1.88 24.72
N ASP A 268 1.87 2.06 24.75
CA ASP A 268 1.08 2.21 23.53
C ASP A 268 1.59 3.41 22.74
N HIS A 269 1.87 3.22 21.47
CA HIS A 269 2.37 4.28 20.57
C HIS A 269 1.26 5.24 20.12
N MET A 270 0.01 4.78 20.11
CA MET A 270 -1.11 5.54 19.55
C MET A 270 -1.26 6.94 20.15
N PRO A 271 -1.16 7.14 21.49
CA PRO A 271 -1.30 8.48 22.05
C PRO A 271 -0.18 9.45 21.66
N LEU A 272 0.94 8.93 21.13
CA LEU A 272 2.08 9.78 20.72
C LEU A 272 1.98 10.27 19.29
N LEU A 273 1.13 9.64 18.45
CA LEU A 273 1.05 9.97 17.03
C LEU A 273 0.62 11.41 16.75
N PRO A 274 -0.35 12.00 17.48
CA PRO A 274 -0.66 13.42 17.28
C PRO A 274 0.50 14.34 17.62
N LEU A 275 1.30 14.00 18.63
CA LEU A 275 2.51 14.77 18.95
C LEU A 275 3.54 14.68 17.81
N VAL A 276 3.75 13.50 17.26
CA VAL A 276 4.64 13.29 16.11
C VAL A 276 4.18 14.17 14.94
N ALA A 277 2.88 14.14 14.64
CA ALA A 277 2.30 14.94 13.55
C ALA A 277 2.51 16.43 13.77
N SER A 278 2.18 16.94 14.98
CA SER A 278 2.35 18.36 15.33
C SER A 278 3.80 18.84 15.21
N LEU A 279 4.74 18.02 15.66
CA LEU A 279 6.17 18.36 15.57
C LEU A 279 6.63 18.42 14.11
N ARG A 280 6.16 17.51 13.27
CA ARG A 280 6.48 17.52 11.83
C ARG A 280 5.88 18.74 11.14
N GLU A 281 4.63 19.09 11.45
CA GLU A 281 3.97 20.31 10.96
C GLU A 281 4.73 21.57 11.37
N ALA A 282 5.32 21.56 12.57
CA ALA A 282 6.17 22.67 13.06
C ALA A 282 7.57 22.69 12.41
N GLY A 283 7.85 21.79 11.48
CA GLY A 283 9.10 21.76 10.73
C GLY A 283 10.21 20.91 11.33
N ALA A 284 9.94 20.19 12.43
CA ALA A 284 10.96 19.30 13.02
C ALA A 284 11.11 18.00 12.23
N ARG A 285 12.33 17.45 12.22
CA ARG A 285 12.58 16.09 11.71
C ARG A 285 12.29 15.13 12.86
N VAL A 286 11.23 14.33 12.76
CA VAL A 286 10.80 13.47 13.86
C VAL A 286 10.90 11.99 13.43
N GLU A 287 11.68 11.24 14.19
CA GLU A 287 11.81 9.79 14.05
C GLU A 287 11.04 9.11 15.18
N LEU A 288 10.06 8.28 14.81
CA LEU A 288 9.36 7.41 15.77
C LEU A 288 10.05 6.05 15.76
N LEU A 289 10.58 5.62 16.91
CA LEU A 289 11.26 4.35 17.02
C LEU A 289 10.22 3.23 17.20
N LEU A 290 10.10 2.37 16.20
CA LEU A 290 9.03 1.36 16.11
C LEU A 290 9.47 -0.03 16.59
N SER A 291 10.80 -0.27 16.80
CA SER A 291 11.35 -1.53 17.29
C SER A 291 11.99 -1.35 18.66
N LYS A 292 12.08 -2.43 19.44
CA LYS A 292 12.82 -2.41 20.71
C LYS A 292 14.29 -2.17 20.41
N UNK A 293 14.68 -1.26 20.80
CA UNK A 293 16.04 -1.00 20.71
C UNK A 293 16.72 -1.94 21.57
N UNK A 294 17.30 -2.46 21.14
CA UNK A 294 17.98 -3.40 21.91
C UNK A 294 18.79 -2.85 22.79
#